data_7c913c4fb1431d573b4cf6192445746a
#
_entry.id   7c913c4fb1431d573b4cf6192445746a
#
_cell.length_a   1.000
_cell.length_b   1.000
_cell.length_c   1.000
_cell.angle_alpha   90.00
_cell.angle_beta   90.00
_cell.angle_gamma   90.00
#
_symmetry.space_group_name_H-M   'P 1'
#
loop_
_entity.id
_entity.type
_entity.pdbx_description
1 polymer ?
#
loop_
_entity_poly.entity_id
_entity_poly.type
_entity_poly.pdbx_seq_one_letter_code
_entity_poly.pdbx_strand_id
1 'polypeptide(L)'
;MSAGAWIAVAAWLAVVALIAALVYAWRQYQRAREHNAELMQPNVAMFMEPSANDWHLVELVVKNFGRTPAFGIRFEFANPPTVGKYENASYDDRYVDITPLNLPAEIPYLAPTQEWRIVWDSALDRRELGEAIASRFDGAVTYYDQPKSPQGKQNRSQYRTSAVLDWATLHPVERLELLTTHDLARQEKQKLELLRNLLSYYHYAASESREEVLRAEINRVR
;
A
#
# COMPACT_ATOMS: atom_id res chain seq x y z
N MET A 1 5.55 -50.37 61.53
CA MET A 1 6.07 -50.39 60.14
C MET A 1 7.57 -50.28 60.23
N SER A 2 8.33 -51.15 59.57
CA SER A 2 9.78 -51.12 59.56
C SER A 2 10.33 -49.94 58.76
N ALA A 3 11.47 -49.39 59.13
CA ALA A 3 12.09 -48.28 58.39
C ALA A 3 12.24 -48.54 56.86
N GLY A 4 12.40 -49.83 56.49
CA GLY A 4 12.45 -50.25 55.09
C GLY A 4 11.15 -50.02 54.30
N ALA A 5 9.98 -50.15 54.98
CA ALA A 5 8.69 -49.92 54.34
C ALA A 5 8.50 -48.41 53.99
N TRP A 6 8.97 -47.50 54.83
CA TRP A 6 8.93 -46.07 54.57
C TRP A 6 9.84 -45.63 53.40
N ILE A 7 11.01 -46.25 53.31
CA ILE A 7 11.94 -46.02 52.17
C ILE A 7 11.33 -46.48 50.86
N ALA A 8 10.67 -47.65 50.84
CA ALA A 8 9.99 -48.16 49.65
C ALA A 8 8.83 -47.25 49.23
N VAL A 9 8.02 -46.75 50.15
CA VAL A 9 6.91 -45.81 49.85
C VAL A 9 7.47 -44.49 49.30
N ALA A 10 8.51 -43.93 49.93
CA ALA A 10 9.14 -42.72 49.43
C ALA A 10 9.72 -42.88 48.02
N ALA A 11 10.36 -44.04 47.73
CA ALA A 11 10.88 -44.33 46.39
C ALA A 11 9.74 -44.43 45.33
N TRP A 12 8.63 -45.04 45.65
CA TRP A 12 7.51 -45.07 44.74
C TRP A 12 6.87 -43.72 44.51
N LEU A 13 6.76 -42.88 45.53
CA LEU A 13 6.26 -41.52 45.37
C LEU A 13 7.20 -40.68 44.51
N ALA A 14 8.52 -40.86 44.66
CA ALA A 14 9.49 -40.22 43.81
C ALA A 14 9.38 -40.62 42.33
N VAL A 15 9.15 -41.93 42.07
CA VAL A 15 8.91 -42.44 40.70
C VAL A 15 7.65 -41.84 40.10
N VAL A 16 6.54 -41.82 40.85
CA VAL A 16 5.29 -41.21 40.39
C VAL A 16 5.44 -39.73 40.08
N ALA A 17 6.13 -38.99 40.99
CA ALA A 17 6.42 -37.58 40.77
C ALA A 17 7.29 -37.35 39.51
N LEU A 18 8.26 -38.21 39.28
CA LEU A 18 9.13 -38.13 38.08
C LEU A 18 8.35 -38.42 36.78
N ILE A 19 7.46 -39.40 36.79
CA ILE A 19 6.59 -39.68 35.66
C ILE A 19 5.67 -38.49 35.39
N ALA A 20 5.04 -37.93 36.42
CA ALA A 20 4.19 -36.75 36.29
C ALA A 20 4.96 -35.54 35.72
N ALA A 21 6.19 -35.31 36.17
CA ALA A 21 7.05 -34.26 35.64
C ALA A 21 7.41 -34.48 34.17
N LEU A 22 7.69 -35.72 33.75
CA LEU A 22 7.96 -36.08 32.37
C LEU A 22 6.73 -35.84 31.47
N VAL A 23 5.57 -36.26 31.93
CA VAL A 23 4.31 -36.02 31.18
C VAL A 23 4.00 -34.53 31.05
N TYR A 24 4.23 -33.78 32.10
CA TYR A 24 4.08 -32.33 32.08
C TYR A 24 5.07 -31.65 31.12
N ALA A 25 6.35 -32.01 31.19
CA ALA A 25 7.39 -31.51 30.29
C ALA A 25 7.07 -31.85 28.82
N TRP A 26 6.60 -33.08 28.54
CA TRP A 26 6.17 -33.50 27.21
C TRP A 26 5.01 -32.65 26.69
N ARG A 27 3.99 -32.39 27.50
CA ARG A 27 2.88 -31.51 27.13
C ARG A 27 3.30 -30.09 26.89
N GLN A 28 4.22 -29.57 27.70
CA GLN A 28 4.81 -28.24 27.51
C GLN A 28 5.58 -28.15 26.18
N TYR A 29 6.38 -29.18 25.88
CA TYR A 29 7.13 -29.26 24.65
C TYR A 29 6.20 -29.32 23.42
N GLN A 30 5.13 -30.09 23.45
CA GLN A 30 4.13 -30.16 22.37
C GLN A 30 3.47 -28.79 22.14
N ARG A 31 3.01 -28.12 23.18
CA ARG A 31 2.41 -26.78 23.09
C ARG A 31 3.40 -25.76 22.54
N ALA A 32 4.64 -25.79 23.01
CA ALA A 32 5.68 -24.88 22.52
C ALA A 32 5.97 -25.13 21.03
N ARG A 33 5.97 -26.40 20.59
CA ARG A 33 6.18 -26.75 19.18
C ARG A 33 5.02 -26.27 18.28
N GLU A 34 3.77 -26.44 18.71
CA GLU A 34 2.59 -25.98 17.98
C GLU A 34 2.61 -24.45 17.86
N HIS A 35 2.85 -23.76 18.96
CA HIS A 35 2.95 -22.30 18.98
C HIS A 35 4.10 -21.76 18.11
N ASN A 36 5.27 -22.41 18.16
CA ASN A 36 6.37 -22.06 17.28
C ASN A 36 6.07 -22.32 15.81
N ALA A 37 5.32 -23.39 15.47
CA ALA A 37 4.94 -23.68 14.11
C ALA A 37 3.99 -22.60 13.55
N GLU A 38 3.05 -22.10 14.35
CA GLU A 38 2.19 -20.99 13.98
C GLU A 38 2.98 -19.68 13.80
N LEU A 39 3.91 -19.40 14.69
CA LEU A 39 4.78 -18.21 14.59
C LEU A 39 5.75 -18.26 13.40
N MET A 40 6.06 -19.45 12.88
CA MET A 40 6.95 -19.68 11.75
C MET A 40 6.20 -19.75 10.42
N GLN A 41 5.00 -19.20 10.35
CA GLN A 41 4.24 -19.08 9.10
C GLN A 41 4.40 -17.68 8.50
N PRO A 42 4.36 -17.55 7.16
CA PRO A 42 4.21 -16.25 6.54
C PRO A 42 2.82 -15.70 6.85
N ASN A 43 2.72 -14.40 7.05
CA ASN A 43 1.46 -13.70 7.31
C ASN A 43 1.40 -12.44 6.45
N VAL A 44 0.84 -12.56 5.26
CA VAL A 44 0.72 -11.45 4.33
C VAL A 44 -0.65 -10.81 4.48
N ALA A 45 -0.67 -9.51 4.73
CA ALA A 45 -1.88 -8.72 4.74
C ALA A 45 -1.82 -7.63 3.66
N MET A 46 -3.01 -7.30 3.15
CA MET A 46 -3.24 -6.22 2.19
C MET A 46 -4.10 -5.16 2.86
N PHE A 47 -3.71 -3.90 2.77
CA PHE A 47 -4.42 -2.78 3.38
C PHE A 47 -4.13 -1.48 2.64
N MET A 48 -4.89 -0.44 2.99
CA MET A 48 -4.74 0.92 2.46
C MET A 48 -4.07 1.79 3.49
N GLU A 49 -3.18 2.67 3.04
CA GLU A 49 -2.48 3.62 3.89
C GLU A 49 -2.30 4.95 3.16
N PRO A 50 -2.47 6.10 3.83
CA PRO A 50 -2.09 7.39 3.25
C PRO A 50 -0.60 7.42 2.93
N SER A 51 -0.23 7.98 1.79
CA SER A 51 1.17 8.10 1.42
C SER A 51 1.94 8.99 2.39
N ALA A 52 3.14 8.57 2.77
CA ALA A 52 4.01 9.35 3.62
C ALA A 52 4.52 10.64 2.94
N ASN A 53 4.56 10.64 1.61
CA ASN A 53 5.09 11.75 0.81
C ASN A 53 4.04 12.79 0.46
N ASP A 54 2.78 12.35 0.30
CA ASP A 54 1.68 13.20 -0.12
C ASP A 54 0.38 12.78 0.57
N TRP A 55 -0.15 13.63 1.44
CA TRP A 55 -1.26 13.34 2.36
C TRP A 55 -2.57 12.97 1.65
N HIS A 56 -2.78 13.41 0.41
CA HIS A 56 -4.00 13.12 -0.36
C HIS A 56 -3.90 11.84 -1.18
N LEU A 57 -2.70 11.30 -1.36
CA LEU A 57 -2.51 10.03 -2.05
C LEU A 57 -2.69 8.87 -1.08
N VAL A 58 -3.38 7.85 -1.54
CA VAL A 58 -3.55 6.58 -0.82
C VAL A 58 -2.82 5.48 -1.56
N GLU A 59 -2.10 4.69 -0.81
CA GLU A 59 -1.34 3.55 -1.31
C GLU A 59 -2.02 2.24 -0.95
N LEU A 60 -1.98 1.29 -1.87
CA LEU A 60 -2.25 -0.11 -1.58
C LEU A 60 -0.95 -0.75 -1.14
N VAL A 61 -0.97 -1.32 0.06
CA VAL A 61 0.19 -1.93 0.69
C VAL A 61 -0.05 -3.42 0.89
N VAL A 62 0.92 -4.22 0.50
CA VAL A 62 0.96 -5.67 0.79
C VAL A 62 2.21 -5.92 1.62
N LYS A 63 2.03 -6.37 2.85
CA LYS A 63 3.12 -6.53 3.81
C LYS A 63 3.12 -7.91 4.43
N ASN A 64 4.31 -8.49 4.55
CA ASN A 64 4.49 -9.74 5.27
C ASN A 64 4.82 -9.45 6.75
N PHE A 65 3.84 -9.67 7.62
CA PHE A 65 3.97 -9.56 9.07
C PHE A 65 4.53 -10.84 9.72
N GLY A 66 4.67 -11.91 8.94
CA GLY A 66 5.20 -13.17 9.40
C GLY A 66 6.71 -13.16 9.62
N ARG A 67 7.23 -14.21 10.23
CA ARG A 67 8.66 -14.41 10.48
C ARG A 67 9.37 -15.18 9.37
N THR A 68 8.59 -15.75 8.44
CA THR A 68 9.11 -16.49 7.29
C THR A 68 8.72 -15.77 5.99
N PRO A 69 9.48 -15.98 4.92
CA PRO A 69 9.17 -15.39 3.63
C PRO A 69 7.87 -15.95 3.04
N ALA A 70 7.16 -15.12 2.28
CA ALA A 70 6.01 -15.47 1.49
C ALA A 70 6.37 -15.52 0.02
N PHE A 71 5.81 -16.47 -0.73
CA PHE A 71 6.10 -16.68 -2.14
C PHE A 71 4.81 -16.69 -2.97
N GLY A 72 4.90 -16.20 -4.20
CA GLY A 72 3.83 -16.29 -5.17
C GLY A 72 2.54 -15.63 -4.70
N ILE A 73 2.65 -14.37 -4.23
CA ILE A 73 1.51 -13.62 -3.70
C ILE A 73 0.64 -13.16 -4.88
N ARG A 74 -0.65 -13.54 -4.85
CA ARG A 74 -1.64 -13.19 -5.86
C ARG A 74 -2.79 -12.47 -5.25
N PHE A 75 -3.34 -11.55 -6.03
CA PHE A 75 -4.50 -10.76 -5.67
C PHE A 75 -5.78 -11.45 -6.15
N GLU A 76 -6.78 -11.48 -5.29
CA GLU A 76 -8.14 -11.95 -5.60
C GLU A 76 -9.11 -10.85 -5.17
N PHE A 77 -9.89 -10.31 -6.11
CA PHE A 77 -10.91 -9.31 -5.82
C PHE A 77 -12.26 -9.77 -6.37
N ALA A 78 -13.31 -9.57 -5.61
CA ALA A 78 -14.68 -9.80 -6.06
C ALA A 78 -15.05 -8.76 -7.15
N ASN A 79 -14.64 -7.51 -6.92
CA ASN A 79 -14.66 -6.41 -7.88
C ASN A 79 -13.26 -5.77 -7.91
N PRO A 80 -12.64 -5.60 -9.09
CA PRO A 80 -11.31 -5.04 -9.18
C PRO A 80 -11.29 -3.60 -8.64
N PRO A 81 -10.25 -3.21 -7.90
CA PRO A 81 -10.09 -1.84 -7.44
C PRO A 81 -9.93 -0.90 -8.63
N THR A 82 -10.59 0.25 -8.57
CA THR A 82 -10.64 1.24 -9.63
C THR A 82 -9.89 2.51 -9.27
N VAL A 83 -9.40 3.20 -10.28
CA VAL A 83 -8.66 4.47 -10.21
C VAL A 83 -9.39 5.49 -11.08
N GLY A 84 -9.51 6.72 -10.58
CA GLY A 84 -9.95 7.87 -11.35
C GLY A 84 -8.78 8.46 -12.15
N LYS A 85 -8.74 8.22 -13.46
CA LYS A 85 -7.71 8.78 -14.33
C LYS A 85 -8.21 10.08 -14.95
N TYR A 86 -7.51 11.17 -14.68
CA TYR A 86 -7.76 12.45 -15.33
C TYR A 86 -6.91 12.56 -16.61
N GLU A 87 -7.55 12.55 -17.76
CA GLU A 87 -6.89 12.89 -19.02
C GLU A 87 -6.98 14.39 -19.25
N ASN A 88 -5.81 15.01 -19.41
CA ASN A 88 -5.55 16.41 -19.74
C ASN A 88 -5.98 17.48 -18.72
N ALA A 89 -4.97 18.13 -18.17
CA ALA A 89 -5.07 19.32 -17.34
C ALA A 89 -5.39 20.63 -18.14
N SER A 90 -6.02 20.55 -19.30
CA SER A 90 -6.58 21.72 -19.97
C SER A 90 -7.94 22.04 -19.37
N TYR A 91 -8.07 23.23 -18.87
CA TYR A 91 -9.01 23.76 -17.91
C TYR A 91 -10.52 23.58 -18.20
N ASP A 92 -10.95 23.12 -19.37
CA ASP A 92 -12.36 23.13 -19.76
C ASP A 92 -13.00 21.76 -20.08
N ASP A 93 -12.20 20.71 -20.34
CA ASP A 93 -12.73 19.35 -20.59
C ASP A 93 -12.02 18.34 -19.66
N ARG A 94 -12.44 18.29 -18.39
CA ARG A 94 -12.01 17.25 -17.47
C ARG A 94 -12.71 15.93 -17.83
N TYR A 95 -12.13 15.18 -18.72
CA TYR A 95 -12.56 13.81 -18.95
C TYR A 95 -11.97 12.91 -17.85
N VAL A 96 -12.86 12.29 -17.09
CA VAL A 96 -12.48 11.32 -16.06
C VAL A 96 -12.78 9.94 -16.58
N ASP A 97 -11.75 9.13 -16.75
CA ASP A 97 -11.89 7.72 -17.08
C ASP A 97 -11.65 6.87 -15.81
N ILE A 98 -12.62 6.01 -15.49
CA ILE A 98 -12.52 5.09 -14.35
C ILE A 98 -11.95 3.78 -14.86
N THR A 99 -10.69 3.52 -14.54
CA THR A 99 -9.98 2.32 -15.00
C THR A 99 -9.66 1.39 -13.82
N PRO A 100 -9.52 0.08 -14.07
CA PRO A 100 -9.00 -0.83 -13.03
C PRO A 100 -7.58 -0.45 -12.62
N LEU A 101 -7.29 -0.57 -11.32
CA LEU A 101 -5.93 -0.42 -10.80
C LEU A 101 -5.01 -1.47 -11.43
N ASN A 102 -3.91 -1.03 -12.03
CA ASN A 102 -2.95 -1.92 -12.66
C ASN A 102 -2.09 -2.63 -11.62
N LEU A 103 -2.50 -3.84 -11.24
CA LEU A 103 -1.78 -4.69 -10.29
C LEU A 103 -0.93 -5.72 -11.04
N PRO A 104 0.24 -6.11 -10.49
CA PRO A 104 1.01 -7.21 -11.04
C PRO A 104 0.22 -8.52 -10.89
N ALA A 105 0.37 -9.44 -11.84
CA ALA A 105 -0.28 -10.74 -11.78
C ALA A 105 0.16 -11.56 -10.54
N GLU A 106 1.39 -11.36 -10.10
CA GLU A 106 1.97 -12.05 -8.96
C GLU A 106 3.15 -11.23 -8.40
N ILE A 107 3.25 -11.13 -7.06
CA ILE A 107 4.48 -10.70 -6.39
C ILE A 107 5.27 -11.96 -6.06
N PRO A 108 6.46 -12.16 -6.66
CA PRO A 108 7.16 -13.46 -6.55
C PRO A 108 7.60 -13.80 -5.13
N TYR A 109 7.99 -12.77 -4.35
CA TYR A 109 8.62 -12.93 -3.05
C TYR A 109 8.43 -11.71 -2.17
N LEU A 110 8.14 -11.95 -0.89
CA LEU A 110 8.18 -10.95 0.19
C LEU A 110 8.92 -11.52 1.40
N ALA A 111 10.06 -10.94 1.73
CA ALA A 111 10.79 -11.27 2.95
C ALA A 111 9.96 -10.93 4.21
N PRO A 112 10.32 -11.48 5.38
CA PRO A 112 9.77 -11.03 6.64
C PRO A 112 9.86 -9.51 6.79
N THR A 113 8.80 -8.87 7.22
CA THR A 113 8.65 -7.39 7.38
C THR A 113 8.72 -6.58 6.08
N GLN A 114 9.05 -7.19 4.95
CA GLN A 114 9.05 -6.51 3.66
C GLN A 114 7.65 -6.13 3.24
N GLU A 115 7.53 -4.99 2.57
CA GLU A 115 6.29 -4.50 1.98
C GLU A 115 6.49 -4.17 0.50
N TRP A 116 5.41 -4.34 -0.24
CA TRP A 116 5.22 -3.88 -1.61
C TRP A 116 4.14 -2.82 -1.60
N ARG A 117 4.38 -1.68 -2.26
CA ARG A 117 3.49 -0.53 -2.28
C ARG A 117 3.23 -0.07 -3.70
N ILE A 118 2.01 0.36 -3.95
CA ILE A 118 1.63 1.07 -5.17
C ILE A 118 0.70 2.22 -4.81
N VAL A 119 0.91 3.36 -5.43
CA VAL A 119 -0.05 4.47 -5.33
C VAL A 119 -1.35 4.01 -6.00
N TRP A 120 -2.44 4.10 -5.25
CA TRP A 120 -3.74 3.71 -5.75
C TRP A 120 -4.45 4.88 -6.40
N ASP A 121 -4.78 5.91 -5.60
CA ASP A 121 -5.56 7.04 -6.09
C ASP A 121 -5.43 8.25 -5.16
N SER A 122 -5.95 9.39 -5.58
CA SER A 122 -6.06 10.60 -4.79
C SER A 122 -7.38 10.66 -4.03
N ALA A 123 -7.34 10.87 -2.73
CA ALA A 123 -8.54 11.05 -1.90
C ALA A 123 -9.33 12.32 -2.30
N LEU A 124 -8.64 13.35 -2.82
CA LEU A 124 -9.29 14.56 -3.32
C LEU A 124 -10.06 14.28 -4.61
N ASP A 125 -9.43 13.58 -5.55
CA ASP A 125 -10.04 13.25 -6.84
C ASP A 125 -11.24 12.32 -6.64
N ARG A 126 -11.13 11.34 -5.74
CA ARG A 126 -12.25 10.46 -5.40
C ARG A 126 -13.41 11.19 -4.74
N ARG A 127 -13.13 12.21 -3.92
CA ARG A 127 -14.16 13.05 -3.33
C ARG A 127 -14.90 13.85 -4.39
N GLU A 128 -14.22 14.35 -5.43
CA GLU A 128 -14.85 15.05 -6.54
C GLU A 128 -15.71 14.12 -7.38
N LEU A 129 -15.30 12.86 -7.56
CA LEU A 129 -16.07 11.83 -8.28
C LEU A 129 -17.30 11.34 -7.50
N GLY A 130 -17.25 11.38 -6.17
CA GLY A 130 -18.35 11.00 -5.30
C GLY A 130 -18.85 9.57 -5.58
N GLU A 131 -20.13 9.43 -5.87
CA GLU A 131 -20.78 8.13 -6.12
C GLU A 131 -20.44 7.49 -7.48
N ALA A 132 -19.78 8.23 -8.38
CA ALA A 132 -19.40 7.69 -9.68
C ALA A 132 -18.30 6.61 -9.59
N ILE A 133 -17.54 6.60 -8.52
CA ILE A 133 -16.45 5.64 -8.30
C ILE A 133 -16.71 4.79 -7.05
N ALA A 134 -16.54 3.47 -7.15
CA ALA A 134 -16.72 2.58 -6.02
C ALA A 134 -15.72 2.88 -4.91
N SER A 135 -16.19 2.94 -3.66
CA SER A 135 -15.37 3.24 -2.47
C SER A 135 -14.95 2.01 -1.68
N ARG A 136 -15.61 0.86 -1.87
CA ARG A 136 -15.36 -0.37 -1.11
C ARG A 136 -15.04 -1.54 -2.03
N PHE A 137 -13.97 -2.26 -1.68
CA PHE A 137 -13.50 -3.43 -2.42
C PHE A 137 -13.19 -4.56 -1.46
N ASP A 138 -13.82 -5.70 -1.69
CA ASP A 138 -13.58 -6.92 -0.94
C ASP A 138 -12.57 -7.76 -1.71
N GLY A 139 -11.44 -8.05 -1.09
CA GLY A 139 -10.34 -8.76 -1.71
C GLY A 139 -9.69 -9.77 -0.78
N ALA A 140 -8.76 -10.53 -1.32
CA ALA A 140 -7.89 -11.41 -0.59
C ALA A 140 -6.52 -11.47 -1.26
N VAL A 141 -5.52 -11.85 -0.49
CA VAL A 141 -4.22 -12.26 -1.00
C VAL A 141 -4.00 -13.72 -0.73
N THR A 142 -3.56 -14.47 -1.75
CA THR A 142 -3.16 -15.87 -1.62
C THR A 142 -1.65 -15.98 -1.81
N TYR A 143 -1.00 -16.78 -1.00
CA TYR A 143 0.46 -16.92 -0.99
C TYR A 143 0.88 -18.29 -0.45
N TYR A 144 2.17 -18.60 -0.56
CA TYR A 144 2.75 -19.88 -0.17
C TYR A 144 3.93 -19.69 0.78
N ASP A 145 4.17 -20.72 1.61
CA ASP A 145 5.32 -20.79 2.53
C ASP A 145 6.66 -21.14 1.84
N GLN A 146 6.57 -21.70 0.62
CA GLN A 146 7.74 -22.18 -0.11
C GLN A 146 7.69 -21.79 -1.60
N PRO A 147 8.85 -21.61 -2.25
CA PRO A 147 8.89 -21.29 -3.67
C PRO A 147 8.37 -22.46 -4.51
N LYS A 148 7.95 -22.17 -5.74
CA LYS A 148 7.55 -23.20 -6.71
C LYS A 148 8.77 -24.04 -7.10
N SER A 149 8.74 -25.35 -6.81
CA SER A 149 9.82 -26.25 -7.23
C SER A 149 9.74 -26.53 -8.73
N PRO A 150 10.89 -26.51 -9.44
CA PRO A 150 10.94 -26.90 -10.84
C PRO A 150 10.50 -28.35 -11.09
N GLN A 151 10.62 -29.22 -10.08
CA GLN A 151 10.31 -30.65 -10.16
C GLN A 151 8.87 -31.02 -9.79
N GLY A 152 8.00 -30.04 -9.45
CA GLY A 152 6.56 -30.24 -9.31
C GLY A 152 6.06 -30.98 -8.04
N LYS A 153 6.94 -31.53 -7.20
CA LYS A 153 6.63 -32.31 -6.01
C LYS A 153 7.04 -31.64 -4.70
N GLN A 154 6.60 -30.42 -4.46
CA GLN A 154 6.81 -29.81 -3.16
C GLN A 154 5.49 -29.62 -2.46
N ASN A 155 5.41 -30.11 -1.21
CA ASN A 155 4.25 -29.96 -0.34
C ASN A 155 4.27 -28.55 0.25
N ARG A 156 3.93 -27.53 -0.56
CA ARG A 156 3.84 -26.14 -0.13
C ARG A 156 2.43 -25.84 0.39
N SER A 157 2.37 -25.22 1.54
CA SER A 157 1.10 -24.79 2.12
C SER A 157 0.65 -23.49 1.47
N GLN A 158 -0.62 -23.42 1.11
CA GLN A 158 -1.25 -22.21 0.59
C GLN A 158 -1.98 -21.52 1.74
N TYR A 159 -1.79 -20.23 1.84
CA TYR A 159 -2.45 -19.36 2.80
C TYR A 159 -3.30 -18.33 2.05
N ARG A 160 -4.34 -17.86 2.72
CA ARG A 160 -5.23 -16.83 2.18
C ARG A 160 -5.63 -15.87 3.29
N THR A 161 -5.42 -14.59 3.05
CA THR A 161 -5.81 -13.51 3.96
C THR A 161 -6.81 -12.60 3.27
N SER A 162 -8.00 -12.45 3.85
CA SER A 162 -9.03 -11.54 3.33
C SER A 162 -8.74 -10.11 3.77
N ALA A 163 -9.10 -9.15 2.93
CA ALA A 163 -8.99 -7.72 3.19
C ALA A 163 -10.24 -6.99 2.70
N VAL A 164 -10.66 -6.01 3.46
CA VAL A 164 -11.69 -5.05 3.07
C VAL A 164 -11.02 -3.69 2.90
N LEU A 165 -11.01 -3.19 1.68
CA LEU A 165 -10.42 -1.92 1.32
C LEU A 165 -11.56 -0.91 1.16
N ASP A 166 -11.73 -0.05 2.16
CA ASP A 166 -12.84 0.89 2.21
C ASP A 166 -12.34 2.32 2.40
N TRP A 167 -12.51 3.12 1.36
CA TRP A 167 -12.12 4.52 1.35
C TRP A 167 -12.88 5.36 2.39
N ALA A 168 -14.08 4.96 2.79
CA ALA A 168 -14.84 5.63 3.82
C ALA A 168 -14.18 5.55 5.21
N THR A 169 -13.29 4.58 5.43
CA THR A 169 -12.53 4.44 6.69
C THR A 169 -11.34 5.39 6.77
N LEU A 170 -10.90 5.93 5.62
CA LEU A 170 -9.85 6.93 5.56
C LEU A 170 -10.48 8.29 5.78
N HIS A 171 -10.68 8.67 7.04
CA HIS A 171 -11.14 10.00 7.35
C HIS A 171 -10.17 11.04 6.81
N PRO A 172 -10.63 11.99 5.97
CA PRO A 172 -9.79 13.11 5.59
C PRO A 172 -9.43 13.84 6.86
N VAL A 173 -8.18 13.77 7.25
CA VAL A 173 -7.67 14.65 8.30
C VAL A 173 -7.79 16.05 7.70
N GLU A 174 -8.64 16.90 8.26
CA GLU A 174 -8.61 18.34 7.99
C GLU A 174 -7.25 18.85 8.47
N ARG A 175 -6.25 18.63 7.65
CA ARG A 175 -4.95 19.26 7.86
C ARG A 175 -5.10 20.70 7.42
N LEU A 176 -4.73 21.61 8.30
CA LEU A 176 -4.22 22.91 7.89
C LEU A 176 -3.37 22.70 6.64
N GLU A 177 -3.70 23.41 5.56
CA GLU A 177 -3.03 23.32 4.26
C GLU A 177 -1.52 23.52 4.41
N LEU A 178 -0.82 22.48 4.78
CA LEU A 178 0.61 22.43 4.66
C LEU A 178 0.87 22.23 3.17
N LEU A 179 1.47 23.23 2.55
CA LEU A 179 1.91 23.17 1.16
C LEU A 179 2.72 21.89 0.96
N THR A 180 2.15 20.97 0.23
CA THR A 180 2.84 19.73 -0.14
C THR A 180 3.81 20.01 -1.27
N THR A 181 4.75 19.10 -1.52
CA THR A 181 5.66 19.18 -2.68
C THR A 181 4.88 19.27 -4.00
N HIS A 182 3.70 18.66 -4.07
CA HIS A 182 2.80 18.73 -5.22
C HIS A 182 2.18 20.11 -5.38
N ASP A 183 1.77 20.76 -4.28
CA ASP A 183 1.23 22.11 -4.30
C ASP A 183 2.30 23.12 -4.68
N LEU A 184 3.53 22.92 -4.21
CA LEU A 184 4.68 23.72 -4.62
C LEU A 184 4.96 23.58 -6.13
N ALA A 185 4.93 22.38 -6.68
CA ALA A 185 5.11 22.13 -8.11
C ALA A 185 3.97 22.77 -8.93
N ARG A 186 2.74 22.70 -8.45
CA ARG A 186 1.58 23.35 -9.06
C ARG A 186 1.72 24.88 -9.05
N GLN A 187 2.14 25.47 -7.93
CA GLN A 187 2.39 26.91 -7.82
C GLN A 187 3.53 27.37 -8.72
N GLU A 188 4.61 26.60 -8.80
CA GLU A 188 5.72 26.87 -9.70
C GLU A 188 5.29 26.86 -11.17
N LYS A 189 4.46 25.86 -11.56
CA LYS A 189 3.87 25.78 -12.90
C LYS A 189 2.99 27.00 -13.20
N GLN A 190 2.14 27.41 -12.27
CA GLN A 190 1.29 28.60 -12.41
C GLN A 190 2.13 29.88 -12.54
N LYS A 191 3.20 30.02 -11.75
CA LYS A 191 4.14 31.16 -11.87
C LYS A 191 4.81 31.19 -13.24
N LEU A 192 5.27 30.05 -13.75
CA LEU A 192 5.87 29.95 -15.06
C LEU A 192 4.89 30.31 -16.18
N GLU A 193 3.65 29.91 -16.07
CA GLU A 193 2.57 30.26 -16.99
C GLU A 193 2.27 31.76 -16.98
N LEU A 194 2.16 32.36 -15.79
CA LEU A 194 2.01 33.81 -15.63
C LEU A 194 3.18 34.58 -16.20
N LEU A 195 4.43 34.17 -15.95
CA LEU A 195 5.61 34.77 -16.52
C LEU A 195 5.65 34.69 -18.04
N ARG A 196 5.25 33.52 -18.60
CA ARG A 196 5.18 33.33 -20.05
C ARG A 196 4.14 34.25 -20.67
N ASN A 197 2.97 34.38 -20.06
CA ASN A 197 1.90 35.27 -20.53
C ASN A 197 2.33 36.75 -20.44
N LEU A 198 3.00 37.12 -19.35
CA LEU A 198 3.54 38.47 -19.17
C LEU A 198 4.61 38.80 -20.23
N LEU A 199 5.54 37.89 -20.48
CA LEU A 199 6.55 38.02 -21.53
C LEU A 199 5.92 38.13 -22.92
N SER A 200 4.88 37.35 -23.21
CA SER A 200 4.12 37.42 -24.47
C SER A 200 3.47 38.79 -24.61
N TYR A 201 2.85 39.31 -23.57
CA TYR A 201 2.21 40.61 -23.55
C TYR A 201 3.23 41.72 -23.79
N TYR A 202 4.38 41.69 -23.10
CA TYR A 202 5.47 42.66 -23.32
C TYR A 202 6.06 42.61 -24.73
N HIS A 203 6.18 41.39 -25.27
CA HIS A 203 6.64 41.21 -26.64
C HIS A 203 5.68 41.82 -27.65
N TYR A 204 4.39 41.65 -27.43
CA TYR A 204 3.32 42.20 -28.29
C TYR A 204 3.29 43.74 -28.17
N ALA A 205 3.27 44.26 -26.96
CA ALA A 205 3.30 45.73 -26.73
C ALA A 205 4.56 46.40 -27.31
N ALA A 206 5.71 45.72 -27.21
CA ALA A 206 6.96 46.24 -27.78
C ALA A 206 6.96 46.20 -29.34
N SER A 207 6.27 45.22 -29.95
CA SER A 207 6.14 45.15 -31.42
C SER A 207 5.19 46.25 -31.93
N GLU A 208 4.08 46.46 -31.23
CA GLU A 208 3.08 47.47 -31.59
C GLU A 208 3.64 48.89 -31.48
N SER A 209 4.35 49.19 -30.39
CA SER A 209 5.07 50.47 -30.20
C SER A 209 6.14 50.71 -31.27
N ARG A 210 6.82 49.69 -31.73
CA ARG A 210 7.81 49.78 -32.82
C ARG A 210 7.17 50.08 -34.18
N GLU A 211 5.99 49.48 -34.45
CA GLU A 211 5.24 49.78 -35.68
C GLU A 211 4.70 51.23 -35.70
N GLU A 212 4.22 51.72 -34.57
CA GLU A 212 3.74 53.11 -34.44
C GLU A 212 4.87 54.11 -34.67
N VAL A 213 6.05 53.86 -34.09
CA VAL A 213 7.22 54.70 -34.29
C VAL A 213 7.67 54.66 -35.76
N LEU A 214 7.71 53.51 -36.39
CA LEU A 214 8.03 53.38 -37.82
C LEU A 214 7.02 54.08 -38.70
N ARG A 215 5.71 53.97 -38.42
CA ARG A 215 4.66 54.68 -39.18
C ARG A 215 4.78 56.22 -39.01
N ALA A 216 5.09 56.69 -37.81
CA ALA A 216 5.32 58.11 -37.54
C ALA A 216 6.52 58.63 -38.29
N GLU A 217 7.62 57.86 -38.39
CA GLU A 217 8.85 58.21 -39.11
C GLU A 217 8.64 58.27 -40.62
N ILE A 218 7.90 57.30 -41.20
CA ILE A 218 7.54 57.27 -42.61
C ILE A 218 6.64 58.46 -42.99
N ASN A 219 5.73 58.85 -42.12
CA ASN A 219 4.83 59.98 -42.36
C ASN A 219 5.56 61.34 -42.23
N ARG A 220 6.72 61.37 -41.57
CA ARG A 220 7.54 62.56 -41.39
C ARG A 220 8.48 62.84 -42.62
N VAL A 221 8.76 61.81 -43.38
CA VAL A 221 9.62 61.83 -44.57
C VAL A 221 8.82 62.03 -45.88
N ARG A 222 7.50 61.98 -45.80
CA ARG A 222 6.56 62.29 -46.89
C ARG A 222 6.10 63.76 -46.77
#